data_3e6d46b9cd71a2d40bbc4f914a39d395
#
_entry.id   3e6d46b9cd71a2d40bbc4f914a39d395
#
_cell.length_a   1.000
_cell.length_b   1.000
_cell.length_c   1.000
_cell.angle_alpha   90.00
_cell.angle_beta   90.00
_cell.angle_gamma   90.00
#
_symmetry.space_group_name_H-M   'P 1'
#
loop_
_entity.id
_entity.type
_entity.pdbx_description
1 polymer ?
#
loop_
_entity_poly.entity_id
_entity_poly.type
_entity_poly.pdbx_seq_one_letter_code
_entity_poly.pdbx_strand_id
1 'polypeptide(L)'
;MNKIVKIALATTLILGMGSVTLNADAGKGQKLYLKKLKGACGMNGAKMAAKHSQDEWEEIGNGAGLAKEIKTICPSAKDKALKEKYLKHYYDFFYEFANDSGNVPSC
;
A
#
# COMPACT_ATOMS: atom_id res chain seq x y z
N MET A 1 -20.87 19.76 -10.81
CA MET A 1 -20.65 19.72 -10.95
C MET A 1 -20.13 19.75 -11.35
N ASN A 2 -20.13 19.76 -11.41
CA ASN A 2 -19.73 19.71 -11.81
C ASN A 2 -19.00 19.40 -12.01
N LYS A 3 -19.04 19.21 -12.00
CA LYS A 3 -18.50 18.86 -12.21
C LYS A 3 -17.68 18.66 -12.73
N ILE A 4 -17.80 18.66 -12.95
CA ILE A 4 -17.20 18.41 -13.42
C ILE A 4 -16.25 18.38 -13.62
N VAL A 5 -16.34 18.58 -13.53
CA VAL A 5 -15.64 18.52 -13.64
C VAL A 5 -14.81 18.17 -13.50
N LYS A 6 -15.03 18.14 -13.40
CA LYS A 6 -14.42 17.74 -13.21
C LYS A 6 -13.66 17.23 -13.50
N ILE A 7 -13.92 17.28 -13.82
CA ILE A 7 -13.33 16.68 -14.17
C ILE A 7 -12.41 16.49 -14.56
N ALA A 8 -12.54 16.63 -14.68
CA ALA A 8 -11.89 16.39 -15.07
C ALA A 8 -10.90 16.29 -15.23
N LEU A 9 -10.83 16.43 -15.29
CA LEU A 9 -10.08 16.20 -15.43
C LEU A 9 -9.23 15.79 -15.43
N ALA A 10 -9.48 15.74 -15.31
CA ALA A 10 -8.90 15.20 -15.37
C ALA A 10 -8.06 14.72 -15.59
N THR A 11 -8.05 14.74 -15.77
CA THR A 11 -7.54 14.18 -16.04
C THR A 11 -6.62 13.81 -16.37
N THR A 12 -6.65 13.94 -16.49
CA THR A 12 -6.06 13.56 -16.84
C THR A 12 -5.12 13.20 -17.06
N LEU A 13 -5.00 13.34 -17.23
CA LEU A 13 -4.34 12.93 -17.46
C LEU A 13 -3.53 12.41 -17.54
N ILE A 14 -3.60 12.48 -17.56
CA ILE A 14 -3.07 11.94 -17.58
C ILE A 14 -2.38 11.34 -17.75
N LEU A 15 -2.39 11.39 -17.91
CA LEU A 15 -1.98 10.87 -18.00
C LEU A 15 -1.44 10.24 -18.30
N GLY A 16 -1.73 10.19 -18.31
CA GLY A 16 -1.54 9.69 -18.58
C GLY A 16 -0.63 9.25 -18.83
N MET A 17 -0.30 9.62 -18.78
CA MET A 17 0.68 9.12 -19.09
C MET A 17 1.13 7.97 -18.79
N GLY A 18 0.90 7.36 -18.95
CA GLY A 18 1.06 6.07 -18.86
C GLY A 18 2.17 5.46 -18.14
N SER A 19 3.09 6.16 -17.78
CA SER A 19 4.16 5.57 -17.05
C SER A 19 3.70 5.24 -15.65
N VAL A 20 3.92 4.04 -15.23
CA VAL A 20 3.61 3.63 -13.90
C VAL A 20 4.75 4.12 -13.01
N THR A 21 4.57 5.25 -12.43
CA THR A 21 5.50 5.72 -11.44
C THR A 21 4.97 5.37 -10.09
N LEU A 22 5.80 4.81 -9.27
CA LEU A 22 5.49 4.58 -7.88
C LEU A 22 5.33 5.96 -7.26
N ASN A 23 4.26 6.22 -6.57
CA ASN A 23 4.16 7.47 -5.84
C ASN A 23 5.15 7.43 -4.66
N ALA A 24 5.58 8.60 -4.20
CA ALA A 24 6.61 8.70 -3.18
C ALA A 24 6.26 7.96 -1.89
N ASP A 25 4.98 7.98 -1.52
CA ASP A 25 4.52 7.35 -0.29
C ASP A 25 4.55 5.82 -0.40
N ALA A 26 4.19 5.29 -1.56
CA ALA A 26 4.26 3.86 -1.79
C ALA A 26 5.71 3.39 -1.77
N GLY A 27 6.63 4.17 -2.36
CA GLY A 27 8.05 3.85 -2.33
C GLY A 27 8.60 3.84 -0.92
N LYS A 28 8.17 4.81 -0.11
CA LYS A 28 8.57 4.88 1.29
C LYS A 28 8.03 3.68 2.06
N GLY A 29 6.80 3.29 1.79
CA GLY A 29 6.19 2.12 2.42
C GLY A 29 6.93 0.84 2.08
N GLN A 30 7.36 0.70 0.82
CA GLN A 30 8.13 -0.45 0.40
C GLN A 30 9.45 -0.55 1.17
N LYS A 31 10.15 0.56 1.30
CA LYS A 31 11.41 0.60 2.04
C LYS A 31 11.20 0.25 3.51
N LEU A 32 10.16 0.79 4.11
CA LEU A 32 9.84 0.50 5.51
C LEU A 32 9.49 -0.97 5.69
N TYR A 33 8.73 -1.53 4.77
CA TYR A 33 8.37 -2.94 4.83
C TYR A 33 9.63 -3.81 4.81
N LEU A 34 10.54 -3.53 3.89
CA LEU A 34 11.77 -4.29 3.76
C LEU A 34 12.62 -4.20 5.02
N LYS A 35 12.63 -3.03 5.65
CA LYS A 35 13.46 -2.79 6.82
C LYS A 35 12.83 -3.34 8.11
N LYS A 36 11.51 -3.23 8.24
CA LYS A 36 10.86 -3.47 9.52
C LYS A 36 9.98 -4.70 9.58
N LEU A 37 9.47 -5.17 8.45
CA LEU A 37 8.49 -6.25 8.45
C LEU A 37 8.93 -7.50 7.69
N LYS A 38 9.75 -7.35 6.67
CA LYS A 38 10.11 -8.48 5.82
C LYS A 38 10.71 -9.64 6.62
N GLY A 39 11.61 -9.33 7.53
CA GLY A 39 12.27 -10.35 8.35
C GLY A 39 11.29 -11.10 9.22
N ALA A 40 10.38 -10.37 9.87
CA ALA A 40 9.40 -10.96 10.77
C ALA A 40 8.35 -11.74 10.00
N CYS A 41 7.98 -11.27 8.82
CA CYS A 41 6.88 -11.86 8.04
C CYS A 41 7.34 -13.02 7.16
N GLY A 42 8.62 -13.07 6.83
CA GLY A 42 9.15 -14.16 6.01
C GLY A 42 8.61 -14.17 4.58
N MET A 43 8.14 -13.02 4.10
CA MET A 43 7.65 -12.91 2.73
C MET A 43 8.01 -11.54 2.18
N ASN A 44 8.16 -11.45 0.87
CA ASN A 44 8.49 -10.17 0.25
C ASN A 44 7.26 -9.26 0.20
N GLY A 45 7.50 -7.98 -0.12
CA GLY A 45 6.43 -7.00 -0.14
C GLY A 45 5.34 -7.29 -1.17
N ALA A 46 5.73 -7.87 -2.31
CA ALA A 46 4.76 -8.21 -3.35
C ALA A 46 3.74 -9.23 -2.84
N LYS A 47 4.19 -10.21 -2.11
CA LYS A 47 3.31 -11.21 -1.52
C LYS A 47 2.41 -10.61 -0.47
N MET A 48 2.96 -9.75 0.38
CA MET A 48 2.17 -9.10 1.42
C MET A 48 1.08 -8.23 0.79
N ALA A 49 1.44 -7.38 -0.16
CA ALA A 49 0.48 -6.49 -0.81
C ALA A 49 -0.60 -7.27 -1.56
N ALA A 50 -0.25 -8.42 -2.11
CA ALA A 50 -1.19 -9.25 -2.87
C ALA A 50 -2.15 -10.05 -1.99
N LYS A 51 -2.06 -9.93 -0.67
CA LYS A 51 -2.99 -10.63 0.21
C LYS A 51 -4.42 -10.12 0.08
N HIS A 52 -4.56 -8.88 -0.36
CA HIS A 52 -5.89 -8.26 -0.50
C HIS A 52 -5.98 -7.45 -1.78
N SER A 53 -7.21 -7.17 -2.20
CA SER A 53 -7.49 -6.26 -3.30
C SER A 53 -7.39 -4.82 -2.79
N GLN A 54 -7.41 -3.87 -3.72
CA GLN A 54 -7.40 -2.45 -3.35
C GLN A 54 -8.59 -2.11 -2.46
N ASP A 55 -9.77 -2.60 -2.81
CA ASP A 55 -10.97 -2.35 -2.00
C ASP A 55 -10.84 -2.94 -0.60
N GLU A 56 -10.26 -4.11 -0.51
CA GLU A 56 -10.07 -4.76 0.79
C GLU A 56 -9.08 -3.99 1.66
N TRP A 57 -7.98 -3.53 1.07
CA TRP A 57 -7.02 -2.72 1.82
C TRP A 57 -7.66 -1.42 2.29
N GLU A 58 -8.48 -0.81 1.43
CA GLU A 58 -9.18 0.42 1.77
C GLU A 58 -10.11 0.20 2.95
N GLU A 59 -10.81 -0.90 2.96
CA GLU A 59 -11.72 -1.24 4.04
C GLU A 59 -10.98 -1.48 5.35
N ILE A 60 -9.81 -2.13 5.28
CA ILE A 60 -8.96 -2.35 6.44
C ILE A 60 -8.43 -1.02 6.98
N GLY A 61 -8.10 -0.10 6.08
CA GLY A 61 -7.67 1.24 6.44
C GLY A 61 -6.17 1.33 6.72
N ASN A 62 -5.76 2.49 7.17
CA ASN A 62 -4.35 2.79 7.38
C ASN A 62 -3.99 3.03 8.86
N GLY A 63 -4.82 2.58 9.77
CA GLY A 63 -4.61 2.77 11.19
C GLY A 63 -4.58 1.46 11.96
N ALA A 64 -5.31 1.43 13.08
CA ALA A 64 -5.32 0.27 13.97
C ALA A 64 -5.78 -1.01 13.26
N GLY A 65 -6.72 -0.88 12.32
CA GLY A 65 -7.17 -2.04 11.55
C GLY A 65 -6.05 -2.65 10.72
N LEU A 66 -5.20 -1.81 10.15
CA LEU A 66 -4.06 -2.29 9.39
C LEU A 66 -3.05 -2.99 10.30
N ALA A 67 -2.78 -2.42 11.47
CA ALA A 67 -1.87 -3.05 12.43
C ALA A 67 -2.36 -4.45 12.79
N LYS A 68 -3.66 -4.56 13.03
CA LYS A 68 -4.27 -5.84 13.38
C LYS A 68 -4.15 -6.83 12.23
N GLU A 69 -4.39 -6.38 11.02
CA GLU A 69 -4.30 -7.24 9.84
C GLU A 69 -2.88 -7.72 9.62
N ILE A 70 -1.90 -6.83 9.75
CA ILE A 70 -0.51 -7.21 9.61
C ILE A 70 -0.13 -8.27 10.63
N LYS A 71 -0.58 -8.13 11.87
CA LYS A 71 -0.31 -9.12 12.90
C LYS A 71 -1.02 -10.45 12.64
N THR A 72 -2.18 -10.41 12.00
CA THR A 72 -2.89 -11.62 11.63
C THR A 72 -2.12 -12.40 10.57
N ILE A 73 -1.61 -11.68 9.57
CA ILE A 73 -0.83 -12.31 8.49
C ILE A 73 0.55 -12.70 9.01
N CYS A 74 1.10 -11.90 9.89
CA CYS A 74 2.49 -11.96 10.30
C CYS A 74 2.56 -11.82 11.83
N PRO A 75 2.28 -12.88 12.57
CA PRO A 75 2.21 -12.80 14.05
C PRO A 75 3.52 -12.35 14.70
N SER A 76 4.64 -12.50 14.01
CA SER A 76 5.93 -12.07 14.53
C SER A 76 6.18 -10.57 14.41
N ALA A 77 5.28 -9.84 13.74
CA ALA A 77 5.44 -8.40 13.60
C ALA A 77 5.34 -7.75 14.98
N LYS A 78 6.29 -6.85 15.25
CA LYS A 78 6.35 -6.20 16.56
C LYS A 78 5.62 -4.86 16.55
N ASP A 79 5.11 -4.48 17.70
CA ASP A 79 4.37 -3.21 17.82
C ASP A 79 5.21 -2.02 17.38
N LYS A 80 6.51 -2.04 17.66
CA LYS A 80 7.38 -0.93 17.27
C LYS A 80 7.48 -0.76 15.76
N ALA A 81 7.20 -1.80 14.99
CA ALA A 81 7.19 -1.74 13.54
C ALA A 81 5.82 -1.28 13.02
N LEU A 82 4.82 -1.23 13.88
CA LEU A 82 3.44 -0.92 13.51
C LEU A 82 2.96 0.40 14.09
N LYS A 83 3.89 1.33 14.30
CA LYS A 83 3.53 2.66 14.79
C LYS A 83 2.69 3.39 13.75
N GLU A 84 1.83 4.25 14.23
CA GLU A 84 0.92 5.01 13.36
C GLU A 84 1.66 5.72 12.23
N LYS A 85 2.82 6.28 12.52
CA LYS A 85 3.59 7.01 11.52
C LYS A 85 4.11 6.11 10.39
N TYR A 86 4.18 4.79 10.64
CA TYR A 86 4.60 3.84 9.61
C TYR A 86 3.41 3.23 8.88
N LEU A 87 2.30 3.05 9.58
CA LEU A 87 1.15 2.34 9.02
C LEU A 87 0.63 2.99 7.75
N LYS A 88 0.56 4.31 7.70
CA LYS A 88 0.07 4.98 6.50
C LYS A 88 0.96 4.73 5.29
N HIS A 89 2.26 4.56 5.52
CA HIS A 89 3.18 4.28 4.42
C HIS A 89 3.05 2.82 3.96
N TYR A 90 2.89 1.89 4.89
CA TYR A 90 2.60 0.50 4.53
C TYR A 90 1.30 0.42 3.74
N TYR A 91 0.28 1.16 4.16
CA TYR A 91 -1.00 1.19 3.48
C TYR A 91 -0.82 1.63 2.03
N ASP A 92 -0.10 2.74 1.81
CA ASP A 92 0.12 3.25 0.46
C ASP A 92 0.81 2.22 -0.41
N PHE A 93 1.78 1.51 0.15
CA PHE A 93 2.49 0.46 -0.56
C PHE A 93 1.57 -0.73 -0.87
N PHE A 94 0.82 -1.20 0.11
CA PHE A 94 -0.07 -2.35 -0.08
C PHE A 94 -1.17 -2.03 -1.09
N TYR A 95 -1.71 -0.83 -1.00
CA TYR A 95 -2.77 -0.40 -1.92
C TYR A 95 -2.25 -0.33 -3.35
N GLU A 96 -1.09 0.25 -3.53
CA GLU A 96 -0.49 0.44 -4.85
C GLU A 96 -0.20 -0.90 -5.52
N PHE A 97 0.13 -1.91 -4.75
CA PHE A 97 0.53 -3.22 -5.27
C PHE A 97 -0.42 -4.35 -4.87
N ALA A 98 -1.67 -4.01 -4.56
CA ALA A 98 -2.70 -4.99 -4.24
C ALA A 98 -2.88 -5.98 -5.41
N ASN A 99 -3.51 -7.10 -5.12
CA ASN A 99 -3.59 -8.20 -6.10
C ASN A 99 -4.33 -7.84 -7.38
N ASP A 100 -5.17 -6.82 -7.36
CA ASP A 100 -5.93 -6.37 -8.52
C ASP A 100 -5.45 -5.03 -9.07
N SER A 101 -4.31 -4.52 -8.60
CA SER A 101 -3.83 -3.21 -9.04
C SER A 101 -3.17 -3.24 -10.41
N GLY A 102 -2.74 -4.41 -10.85
CA GLY A 102 -1.99 -4.52 -12.10
C GLY A 102 -0.52 -4.17 -11.95
N ASN A 103 -0.09 -3.79 -10.76
CA ASN A 103 1.31 -3.42 -10.49
C ASN A 103 2.00 -4.49 -9.65
N VAL A 104 3.27 -4.72 -9.95
CA VAL A 104 4.09 -5.66 -9.18
C VAL A 104 5.35 -4.92 -8.74
N PRO A 105 5.62 -4.81 -7.44
CA PRO A 105 6.81 -4.09 -7.01
C PRO A 105 8.07 -4.89 -7.28
N SER A 106 9.17 -4.19 -7.49
CA SER A 106 10.47 -4.82 -7.55
C SER A 106 10.92 -5.06 -6.12
N CYS A 107 11.26 -6.25 -5.78
CA CYS A 107 11.72 -6.50 -4.43
C CYS A 107 12.94 -7.35 -4.42
#